data_785d27fccb5367d8d102f10f43f6d41f
#
_entry.id   785d27fccb5367d8d102f10f43f6d41f
#
_cell.length_a   1.000
_cell.length_b   1.000
_cell.length_c   1.000
_cell.angle_alpha   90.00
_cell.angle_beta   90.00
_cell.angle_gamma   90.00
#
_symmetry.space_group_name_H-M   'P 1'
#
loop_
_entity.id
_entity.type
_entity.pdbx_description
1 polymer ?
#
loop_
_entity_poly.entity_id
_entity_poly.type
_entity_poly.pdbx_seq_one_letter_code
_entity_poly.pdbx_strand_id
1 'polypeptide(L)' 'MKYDIIITITLKEGMLNPEAEAIRHAIAHLGYVTDRLVTADQFRITLDADDKQKAEEMAVQICERLLANPVIHKYEIEVF' A
#
# COMPACT_ATOMS: atom_id res chain seq x y z
N MET A 1 12.12 -20.06 9.24
CA MET A 1 12.96 -18.92 8.86
C MET A 1 12.16 -17.62 8.98
N LYS A 2 12.83 -16.54 9.31
CA LYS A 2 12.18 -15.23 9.38
C LYS A 2 12.29 -14.52 8.04
N TYR A 3 11.19 -13.91 7.62
CA TYR A 3 11.13 -13.14 6.39
C TYR A 3 10.63 -11.74 6.69
N ASP A 4 11.26 -10.75 6.05
CA ASP A 4 10.81 -9.37 6.10
C ASP A 4 9.92 -9.12 4.89
N ILE A 5 8.74 -8.59 5.15
CA ILE A 5 7.74 -8.34 4.11
C ILE A 5 7.38 -6.88 4.11
N ILE A 6 7.37 -6.30 2.91
CA ILE A 6 6.89 -4.93 2.72
C ILE A 6 5.60 -5.00 1.91
N ILE A 7 4.53 -4.45 2.48
CA ILE A 7 3.22 -4.39 1.83
C ILE A 7 2.89 -2.93 1.57
N THR A 8 2.59 -2.60 0.32
CA THR A 8 2.19 -1.25 -0.08
C THR A 8 0.77 -1.29 -0.61
N ILE A 9 -0.11 -0.47 -0.04
CA ILE A 9 -1.53 -0.44 -0.38
C ILE A 9 -1.88 0.92 -0.95
N THR A 10 -2.51 0.92 -2.13
CA THR A 10 -2.97 2.13 -2.79
C THR A 10 -4.43 1.97 -3.20
N LEU A 11 -5.11 3.10 -3.45
CA LEU A 11 -6.43 3.07 -4.03
C LEU A 11 -6.35 2.68 -5.50
N LYS A 12 -7.34 1.93 -5.97
CA LYS A 12 -7.48 1.63 -7.40
C LYS A 12 -7.76 2.92 -8.16
N GLU A 13 -7.40 2.94 -9.43
CA GLU A 13 -7.70 4.08 -10.30
C GLU A 13 -9.19 4.35 -10.34
N GLY A 14 -9.55 5.63 -10.41
CA GLY A 14 -10.94 6.06 -10.43
C GLY A 14 -11.59 6.17 -9.06
N MET A 15 -10.92 5.73 -8.01
CA MET A 15 -11.42 5.88 -6.65
C MET A 15 -11.15 7.29 -6.13
N LEU A 16 -12.12 7.85 -5.42
CA LEU A 16 -12.00 9.17 -4.82
C LEU A 16 -10.97 9.13 -3.68
N ASN A 17 -10.06 10.09 -3.68
CA ASN A 17 -9.05 10.20 -2.62
C ASN A 17 -9.01 11.65 -2.11
N PRO A 18 -9.87 12.01 -1.14
CA PRO A 18 -9.92 13.37 -0.62
C PRO A 18 -8.60 13.83 0.01
N GLU A 19 -7.86 12.91 0.63
CA GLU A 19 -6.56 13.23 1.22
C GLU A 19 -5.57 13.71 0.16
N ALA A 20 -5.47 12.99 -0.96
CA ALA A 20 -4.59 13.37 -2.05
C ALA A 20 -4.97 14.73 -2.65
N GLU A 21 -6.25 14.99 -2.82
CA GLU A 21 -6.72 16.27 -3.33
C GLU A 21 -6.40 17.42 -2.37
N ALA A 22 -6.58 17.21 -1.08
CA ALA A 22 -6.24 18.23 -0.07
C ALA A 22 -4.74 18.54 -0.08
N ILE A 23 -3.90 17.52 -0.21
CA ILE A 23 -2.44 17.69 -0.28
C ILE A 23 -2.05 18.43 -1.56
N ARG A 24 -2.66 18.10 -2.69
CA ARG A 24 -2.40 18.78 -3.96
C ARG A 24 -2.72 20.28 -3.86
N HIS A 25 -3.87 20.61 -3.25
CA HIS A 25 -4.25 22.01 -3.04
C HIS A 25 -3.24 22.74 -2.14
N ALA A 26 -2.78 22.07 -1.08
CA ALA A 26 -1.78 22.66 -0.20
C ALA A 26 -0.45 22.93 -0.93
N ILE A 27 -0.04 21.99 -1.79
CA ILE A 27 1.17 22.15 -2.61
C ILE A 27 1.01 23.33 -3.58
N ALA A 28 -0.16 23.47 -4.19
CA ALA A 28 -0.45 24.58 -5.08
C ALA A 28 -0.36 25.93 -4.36
N HIS A 29 -0.81 26.00 -3.11
CA HIS A 29 -0.68 27.21 -2.30
C HIS A 29 0.77 27.57 -1.98
N LEU A 30 1.68 26.59 -2.02
CA LEU A 30 3.11 26.83 -1.88
C LEU A 30 3.77 27.34 -3.19
N GLY A 31 3.02 27.36 -4.28
CA GLY A 31 3.51 27.81 -5.58
C GLY A 31 3.96 26.71 -6.52
N TYR A 32 3.67 25.47 -6.21
CA TYR A 32 4.07 24.33 -7.06
C TYR A 32 2.87 23.72 -7.77
N VAL A 33 3.07 23.37 -9.04
CA VAL A 33 2.07 22.66 -9.83
C VAL A 33 2.44 21.18 -9.86
N THR A 34 1.48 20.32 -9.51
CA THR A 34 1.69 18.88 -9.55
C THR A 34 0.77 18.26 -10.59
N ASP A 35 1.32 17.43 -11.46
CA ASP A 35 0.51 16.70 -12.45
C ASP A 35 -0.24 15.55 -11.82
N ARG A 36 0.36 14.93 -10.82
CA ARG A 36 -0.22 13.77 -10.16
C ARG A 36 0.29 13.66 -8.73
N LEU A 37 -0.60 13.28 -7.83
CA LEU A 37 -0.26 12.94 -6.46
C LEU A 37 -1.02 11.71 -6.04
N VAL A 38 -0.32 10.72 -5.52
CA VAL A 38 -0.91 9.47 -5.03
C VAL A 38 -0.45 9.25 -3.61
N THR A 39 -1.33 8.76 -2.78
CA THR A 39 -0.98 8.34 -1.42
C THR A 39 -0.94 6.82 -1.34
N ALA A 40 -0.15 6.29 -0.43
CA ALA A 40 -0.06 4.86 -0.19
C ALA A 40 0.23 4.60 1.28
N ASP A 41 -0.26 3.48 1.77
CA ASP A 41 0.10 2.97 3.10
C ASP A 41 1.13 1.86 2.92
N GLN A 42 2.18 1.89 3.73
CA GLN A 42 3.21 0.86 3.69
C GLN A 42 3.34 0.20 5.06
N PHE A 43 3.36 -1.11 5.05
CA PHE A 43 3.54 -1.92 6.25
C PHE A 43 4.79 -2.78 6.10
N ARG A 44 5.60 -2.83 7.16
CA ARG A 44 6.77 -3.70 7.21
C ARG A 44 6.54 -4.73 8.30
N ILE A 45 6.54 -5.98 7.92
CA ILE A 45 6.21 -7.09 8.80
C ILE A 45 7.34 -8.11 8.78
N THR A 46 7.74 -8.59 9.95
CA THR A 46 8.65 -9.73 10.06
C THR A 46 7.85 -10.92 10.58
N LEU A 47 7.89 -12.02 9.83
CA LEU A 47 7.19 -13.23 10.26
C LEU A 47 8.01 -14.48 9.99
N ASP A 48 7.63 -15.57 10.67
CA ASP A 48 8.23 -16.87 10.45
C ASP A 48 7.41 -17.65 9.43
N ALA A 49 8.11 -18.28 8.47
CA ALA A 49 7.50 -19.16 7.50
C ALA A 49 8.49 -20.23 7.10
N ASP A 50 8.00 -21.33 6.56
CA ASP A 50 8.84 -22.46 6.14
C ASP A 50 9.71 -22.10 4.94
N ASP A 51 9.18 -21.29 4.03
CA ASP A 51 9.90 -20.82 2.84
C ASP A 51 9.31 -19.50 2.36
N LYS A 52 9.95 -18.92 1.33
CA LYS A 52 9.54 -17.63 0.78
C LYS A 52 8.11 -17.67 0.22
N GLN A 53 7.75 -18.74 -0.47
CA GLN A 53 6.41 -18.90 -1.03
C GLN A 53 5.36 -18.88 0.07
N LYS A 54 5.62 -19.57 1.18
CA LYS A 54 4.72 -19.58 2.31
C LYS A 54 4.58 -18.19 2.93
N ALA A 55 5.68 -17.46 3.02
CA ALA A 55 5.66 -16.08 3.51
C ALA A 55 4.80 -15.19 2.60
N GLU A 56 4.91 -15.33 1.28
CA GLU A 56 4.10 -14.60 0.33
C GLU A 56 2.60 -14.93 0.49
N GLU A 57 2.26 -16.19 0.64
CA GLU A 57 0.87 -16.61 0.86
C GLU A 57 0.29 -16.00 2.14
N MET A 58 1.08 -15.99 3.21
CA MET A 58 0.67 -15.39 4.47
C MET A 58 0.43 -13.88 4.31
N ALA A 59 1.32 -13.20 3.58
CA ALA A 59 1.18 -11.78 3.32
C ALA A 59 -0.08 -11.45 2.52
N VAL A 60 -0.40 -12.26 1.52
CA VAL A 60 -1.63 -12.11 0.74
C VAL A 60 -2.86 -12.23 1.65
N GLN A 61 -2.87 -13.22 2.53
CA GLN A 61 -3.98 -13.40 3.48
C GLN A 61 -4.13 -12.22 4.42
N ILE A 62 -3.01 -11.69 4.92
CA ILE A 62 -3.03 -10.53 5.79
C ILE A 62 -3.62 -9.31 5.05
N CYS A 63 -3.20 -9.10 3.81
CA CYS A 63 -3.74 -8.00 3.00
C CYS A 63 -5.24 -8.13 2.78
N GLU A 64 -5.68 -9.29 2.32
CA GLU A 64 -7.08 -9.47 1.95
C GLU A 64 -8.03 -9.51 3.13
N ARG A 65 -7.55 -9.99 4.28
CA ARG A 65 -8.42 -10.15 5.45
C ARG A 65 -8.38 -8.95 6.40
N LEU A 66 -7.37 -8.11 6.33
CA LEU A 66 -7.19 -7.04 7.31
C LEU A 66 -6.76 -5.70 6.71
N LEU A 67 -5.69 -5.67 5.93
CA LEU A 67 -5.03 -4.42 5.57
C LEU A 67 -5.65 -3.70 4.38
N ALA A 68 -6.17 -4.42 3.43
CA ALA A 68 -6.72 -3.85 2.20
C ALA A 68 -8.19 -4.24 2.02
N ASN A 69 -8.96 -3.32 1.45
CA ASN A 69 -10.30 -3.64 0.96
C ASN A 69 -10.16 -3.98 -0.53
N PRO A 70 -10.32 -5.26 -0.94
CA PRO A 70 -10.09 -5.66 -2.33
C PRO A 70 -10.97 -4.94 -3.35
N VAL A 71 -12.09 -4.36 -2.91
CA VAL A 71 -12.99 -3.62 -3.79
C VAL A 71 -12.40 -2.30 -4.23
N ILE A 72 -11.71 -1.59 -3.32
CA ILE A 72 -11.22 -0.24 -3.57
C ILE A 72 -9.69 -0.13 -3.58
N HIS A 73 -8.98 -1.12 -3.04
CA HIS A 73 -7.52 -1.09 -2.92
C HIS A 73 -6.83 -2.06 -3.86
N LYS A 74 -5.62 -1.71 -4.26
CA LYS A 74 -4.64 -2.65 -4.80
C LYS A 74 -3.45 -2.70 -3.86
N TYR A 75 -2.71 -3.78 -3.90
CA TYR A 75 -1.55 -3.94 -3.02
C TYR A 75 -0.38 -4.58 -3.75
N GLU A 76 0.81 -4.27 -3.28
CA GLU A 76 2.04 -4.88 -3.74
C GLU A 76 2.76 -5.49 -2.54
N ILE A 77 3.36 -6.65 -2.73
CA ILE A 77 4.06 -7.39 -1.68
C ILE A 77 5.47 -7.68 -2.14
N GLU A 78 6.44 -7.35 -1.28
CA GLU A 78 7.83 -7.71 -1.49
C GLU A 78 8.28 -8.53 -0.28
N VAL A 79 8.96 -9.65 -0.55
CA VAL A 79 9.50 -10.54 0.49
C VAL A 79 11.01 -10.58 0.38
N PHE A 80 11.67 -10.35 1.50
CA PHE A 80 13.13 -10.35 1.59
C PHE A 80 13.65 -11.47 2.46
#